data_b08ded2729683b6a5125e036cd87a94b
#
_entry.id   b08ded2729683b6a5125e036cd87a94b
#
_cell.length_a   1.000
_cell.length_b   1.000
_cell.length_c   1.000
_cell.angle_alpha   90.00
_cell.angle_beta   90.00
_cell.angle_gamma   90.00
#
_symmetry.space_group_name_H-M   'P 1'
#
loop_
_entity.id
_entity.type
_entity.pdbx_description
1 polymer ?
#
loop_
_entity_poly.entity_id
_entity_poly.type
_entity_poly.pdbx_seq_one_letter_code
_entity_poly.pdbx_strand_id
1 'polypeptide(L)'
;MSTSPRVGSYFHLHLVSDATGETLTTVARAATAQYTKVLPVEHIYPLVRTQKQLDRVLAEIEQSPGIVLYTLLEDELVQCLEKHCRDLGLPCLSILGPVLQLLHSYLGTETSHRVGAQHVLNADYFKRIDALNYTMLHDDGQHLEGLEEADVVLIGVSRTSKTPTSIYLANRGVKTGNVPLVPGMGVSRRVENLAHPLVVGLYASPERIVQIRQNRLLGLKAHHDDDQYIDRKSVAEEVAFSRKLCARHNWPSIDVTRRSIEETAAAVLSLLAERRRHPAA
;
A
#
# COMPACT_ATOMS: atom_id res chain seq x y z
N MET A 1 15.35 -30.99 -25.50
CA MET A 1 15.29 -31.37 -24.07
C MET A 1 14.36 -30.37 -23.41
N SER A 2 13.13 -30.78 -23.16
CA SER A 2 12.09 -29.98 -22.53
C SER A 2 12.35 -29.91 -21.02
N THR A 3 12.73 -28.77 -20.50
CA THR A 3 12.83 -28.53 -19.06
C THR A 3 11.44 -28.24 -18.53
N SER A 4 10.80 -29.28 -17.96
CA SER A 4 9.59 -29.09 -17.15
C SER A 4 9.87 -28.05 -16.06
N PRO A 5 8.97 -27.09 -15.78
CA PRO A 5 9.13 -26.18 -14.66
C PRO A 5 9.19 -26.99 -13.36
N ARG A 6 10.27 -26.85 -12.60
CA ARG A 6 10.36 -27.43 -11.25
C ARG A 6 9.21 -26.87 -10.43
N VAL A 7 8.30 -27.73 -10.00
CA VAL A 7 7.25 -27.40 -9.02
C VAL A 7 7.96 -26.80 -7.80
N GLY A 8 7.68 -25.57 -7.46
CA GLY A 8 8.23 -24.93 -6.27
C GLY A 8 7.82 -25.71 -5.03
N SER A 9 8.74 -25.86 -4.07
CA SER A 9 8.38 -26.47 -2.79
C SER A 9 7.41 -25.55 -2.05
N TYR A 10 6.32 -26.14 -1.56
CA TYR A 10 5.34 -25.43 -0.72
C TYR A 10 5.67 -25.68 0.75
N PHE A 11 5.37 -24.69 1.59
CA PHE A 11 5.39 -24.85 3.04
C PHE A 11 4.21 -24.13 3.68
N HIS A 12 3.72 -24.64 4.79
CA HIS A 12 2.63 -24.01 5.54
C HIS A 12 3.18 -22.92 6.44
N LEU A 13 2.49 -21.78 6.45
CA LEU A 13 2.83 -20.60 7.26
C LEU A 13 1.59 -20.18 8.04
N HIS A 14 1.60 -20.42 9.35
CA HIS A 14 0.51 -20.10 10.25
C HIS A 14 0.75 -18.76 10.90
N LEU A 15 -0.23 -17.86 10.77
CA LEU A 15 -0.20 -16.49 11.25
C LEU A 15 -1.24 -16.30 12.34
N VAL A 16 -0.84 -16.35 13.61
CA VAL A 16 -1.74 -16.34 14.77
C VAL A 16 -1.72 -14.97 15.46
N SER A 17 -2.87 -14.28 15.50
CA SER A 17 -2.98 -12.93 16.07
C SER A 17 -4.19 -12.78 16.97
N ASP A 18 -4.04 -12.04 18.08
CA ASP A 18 -5.12 -11.59 18.96
C ASP A 18 -5.89 -10.36 18.44
N ALA A 19 -5.37 -9.72 17.38
CA ALA A 19 -5.98 -8.59 16.67
C ALA A 19 -6.33 -8.98 15.22
N THR A 20 -6.33 -8.02 14.28
CA THR A 20 -6.68 -8.25 12.87
C THR A 20 -5.68 -9.11 12.09
N GLY A 21 -4.46 -9.27 12.60
CA GLY A 21 -3.38 -9.99 11.91
C GLY A 21 -2.69 -9.20 10.79
N GLU A 22 -3.05 -7.94 10.56
CA GLU A 22 -2.51 -7.13 9.46
C GLU A 22 -1.00 -6.93 9.55
N THR A 23 -0.49 -6.55 10.72
CA THR A 23 0.96 -6.40 10.96
C THR A 23 1.69 -7.71 10.70
N LEU A 24 1.16 -8.82 11.22
CA LEU A 24 1.74 -10.14 11.09
C LEU A 24 1.79 -10.58 9.62
N THR A 25 0.70 -10.41 8.89
CA THR A 25 0.62 -10.70 7.45
C THR A 25 1.60 -9.85 6.64
N THR A 26 1.72 -8.56 6.95
CA THR A 26 2.64 -7.66 6.27
C THR A 26 4.09 -8.09 6.45
N VAL A 27 4.50 -8.40 7.68
CA VAL A 27 5.86 -8.90 7.98
C VAL A 27 6.13 -10.25 7.31
N ALA A 28 5.17 -11.17 7.39
CA ALA A 28 5.28 -12.50 6.77
C ALA A 28 5.49 -12.41 5.26
N ARG A 29 4.69 -11.58 4.57
CA ARG A 29 4.80 -11.36 3.13
C ARG A 29 6.11 -10.66 2.74
N ALA A 30 6.55 -9.66 3.51
CA ALA A 30 7.83 -9.01 3.26
C ALA A 30 9.01 -9.99 3.38
N ALA A 31 8.97 -10.88 4.38
CA ALA A 31 9.99 -11.88 4.58
C ALA A 31 9.96 -12.97 3.49
N THR A 32 8.79 -13.52 3.18
CA THR A 32 8.65 -14.61 2.18
C THR A 32 8.99 -14.14 0.76
N ALA A 33 8.76 -12.87 0.44
CA ALA A 33 9.14 -12.27 -0.85
C ALA A 33 10.65 -12.32 -1.15
N GLN A 34 11.50 -12.55 -0.12
CA GLN A 34 12.95 -12.72 -0.31
C GLN A 34 13.33 -14.12 -0.83
N TYR A 35 12.38 -15.05 -0.86
CA TYR A 35 12.60 -16.43 -1.29
C TYR A 35 11.91 -16.71 -2.63
N THR A 36 12.68 -16.94 -3.70
CA THR A 36 12.15 -17.08 -5.06
C THR A 36 11.74 -18.50 -5.46
N LYS A 37 12.14 -19.50 -4.66
CA LYS A 37 11.96 -20.94 -5.02
C LYS A 37 10.93 -21.68 -4.18
N VAL A 38 10.35 -21.03 -3.19
CA VAL A 38 9.37 -21.62 -2.28
C VAL A 38 8.14 -20.73 -2.20
N LEU A 39 6.97 -21.34 -2.03
CA LEU A 39 5.70 -20.62 -1.95
C LEU A 39 5.03 -20.93 -0.60
N PRO A 40 4.69 -19.92 0.21
CA PRO A 40 3.95 -20.13 1.44
C PRO A 40 2.48 -20.45 1.14
N VAL A 41 1.92 -21.42 1.84
CA VAL A 41 0.49 -21.61 2.01
C VAL A 41 0.11 -20.89 3.30
N GLU A 42 -0.40 -19.66 3.19
CA GLU A 42 -0.74 -18.83 4.35
C GLU A 42 -2.03 -19.31 5.01
N HIS A 43 -1.98 -19.54 6.33
CA HIS A 43 -3.12 -19.81 7.19
C HIS A 43 -3.21 -18.65 8.21
N ILE A 44 -4.27 -17.84 8.13
CA ILE A 44 -4.39 -16.63 8.95
C ILE A 44 -5.48 -16.83 10.01
N TYR A 45 -5.11 -16.67 11.27
CA TYR A 45 -5.98 -16.84 12.45
C TYR A 45 -6.06 -15.51 13.21
N PRO A 46 -6.99 -14.60 12.83
CA PRO A 46 -7.20 -13.36 13.55
C PRO A 46 -8.08 -13.56 14.77
N LEU A 47 -7.99 -12.61 15.72
CA LEU A 47 -8.85 -12.51 16.90
C LEU A 47 -8.79 -13.73 17.84
N VAL A 48 -7.63 -14.37 17.93
CA VAL A 48 -7.39 -15.48 18.89
C VAL A 48 -7.16 -14.91 20.29
N ARG A 49 -8.22 -14.87 21.09
CA ARG A 49 -8.25 -14.22 22.42
C ARG A 49 -8.69 -15.15 23.54
N THR A 50 -9.02 -16.39 23.24
CA THR A 50 -9.48 -17.39 24.21
C THR A 50 -8.81 -18.72 23.95
N GLN A 51 -8.65 -19.53 25.02
CA GLN A 51 -8.10 -20.87 24.91
C GLN A 51 -8.85 -21.71 23.87
N LYS A 52 -10.18 -21.67 23.87
CA LYS A 52 -10.99 -22.42 22.89
C LYS A 52 -10.71 -22.05 21.42
N GLN A 53 -10.39 -20.77 21.16
CA GLN A 53 -9.99 -20.34 19.83
C GLN A 53 -8.59 -20.87 19.49
N LEU A 54 -7.66 -20.78 20.44
CA LEU A 54 -6.32 -21.31 20.28
C LEU A 54 -6.34 -22.83 20.04
N ASP A 55 -7.14 -23.60 20.79
CA ASP A 55 -7.23 -25.06 20.61
C ASP A 55 -7.61 -25.45 19.17
N ARG A 56 -8.49 -24.69 18.52
CA ARG A 56 -8.84 -24.90 17.10
C ARG A 56 -7.66 -24.64 16.19
N VAL A 57 -6.91 -23.55 16.43
CA VAL A 57 -5.71 -23.20 15.66
C VAL A 57 -4.66 -24.30 15.82
N LEU A 58 -4.45 -24.80 17.03
CA LEU A 58 -3.49 -25.87 17.28
C LEU A 58 -3.85 -27.15 16.52
N ALA A 59 -5.13 -27.50 16.47
CA ALA A 59 -5.58 -28.66 15.70
C ALA A 59 -5.34 -28.49 14.17
N GLU A 60 -5.45 -27.28 13.64
CA GLU A 60 -5.14 -26.99 12.23
C GLU A 60 -3.63 -27.03 11.97
N ILE A 61 -2.82 -26.53 12.90
CA ILE A 61 -1.34 -26.63 12.83
C ILE A 61 -0.89 -28.09 12.82
N GLU A 62 -1.51 -28.96 13.63
CA GLU A 62 -1.21 -30.40 13.62
C GLU A 62 -1.54 -31.06 12.27
N GLN A 63 -2.65 -30.66 11.65
CA GLN A 63 -3.05 -31.23 10.35
C GLN A 63 -2.16 -30.77 9.20
N SER A 64 -1.59 -29.57 9.31
CA SER A 64 -0.77 -28.95 8.26
C SER A 64 0.52 -28.38 8.87
N PRO A 65 1.46 -29.23 9.34
CA PRO A 65 2.64 -28.74 10.06
C PRO A 65 3.47 -27.73 9.24
N GLY A 66 3.88 -26.63 9.88
CA GLY A 66 4.60 -25.57 9.20
C GLY A 66 5.25 -24.55 10.17
N ILE A 67 5.64 -23.41 9.64
CA ILE A 67 6.21 -22.32 10.43
C ILE A 67 5.05 -21.55 11.10
N VAL A 68 5.18 -21.25 12.38
CA VAL A 68 4.19 -20.48 13.14
C VAL A 68 4.77 -19.12 13.50
N LEU A 69 4.14 -18.06 13.03
CA LEU A 69 4.41 -16.67 13.43
C LEU A 69 3.23 -16.15 14.23
N TYR A 70 3.49 -15.41 15.30
CA TYR A 70 2.39 -14.91 16.12
C TYR A 70 2.61 -13.48 16.66
N THR A 71 1.50 -12.83 17.03
CA THR A 71 1.45 -11.52 17.70
C THR A 71 0.54 -11.53 18.92
N LEU A 72 0.43 -12.68 19.59
CA LEU A 72 -0.32 -12.80 20.85
C LEU A 72 0.41 -12.05 21.97
N LEU A 73 -0.36 -11.38 22.85
CA LEU A 73 0.13 -10.62 24.00
C LEU A 73 -0.19 -11.26 25.34
N GLU A 74 -1.15 -12.18 25.41
CA GLU A 74 -1.57 -12.86 26.64
C GLU A 74 -0.63 -14.05 26.91
N ASP A 75 0.04 -14.01 28.06
CA ASP A 75 1.09 -14.97 28.44
C ASP A 75 0.63 -16.43 28.43
N GLU A 76 -0.59 -16.69 28.91
CA GLU A 76 -1.16 -18.04 28.95
C GLU A 76 -1.33 -18.64 27.53
N LEU A 77 -1.83 -17.84 26.60
CA LEU A 77 -2.00 -18.26 25.21
C LEU A 77 -0.65 -18.43 24.51
N VAL A 78 0.30 -17.53 24.79
CA VAL A 78 1.67 -17.61 24.25
C VAL A 78 2.35 -18.90 24.71
N GLN A 79 2.36 -19.17 26.02
CA GLN A 79 2.97 -20.37 26.57
C GLN A 79 2.35 -21.66 26.02
N CYS A 80 1.02 -21.68 25.87
CA CYS A 80 0.32 -22.82 25.29
C CYS A 80 0.73 -23.04 23.83
N LEU A 81 0.72 -21.98 23.00
CA LEU A 81 1.12 -22.07 21.58
C LEU A 81 2.57 -22.52 21.43
N GLU A 82 3.50 -21.90 22.16
CA GLU A 82 4.93 -22.21 22.06
C GLU A 82 5.25 -23.63 22.56
N LYS A 83 4.59 -24.06 23.63
CA LYS A 83 4.73 -25.43 24.12
C LYS A 83 4.26 -26.42 23.07
N HIS A 84 3.09 -26.22 22.52
CA HIS A 84 2.53 -27.11 21.50
C HIS A 84 3.43 -27.20 20.25
N CYS A 85 3.90 -26.06 19.74
CA CYS A 85 4.85 -26.03 18.63
C CYS A 85 6.17 -26.76 18.96
N ARG A 86 6.66 -26.60 20.17
CA ARG A 86 7.87 -27.28 20.65
C ARG A 86 7.68 -28.80 20.70
N ASP A 87 6.52 -29.24 21.21
CA ASP A 87 6.18 -30.66 21.32
C ASP A 87 6.08 -31.32 19.92
N LEU A 88 5.66 -30.55 18.91
CA LEU A 88 5.62 -30.99 17.50
C LEU A 88 6.93 -30.75 16.74
N GLY A 89 7.93 -30.13 17.34
CA GLY A 89 9.18 -29.77 16.65
C GLY A 89 9.03 -28.69 15.58
N LEU A 90 8.00 -27.84 15.66
CA LEU A 90 7.72 -26.79 14.68
C LEU A 90 8.39 -25.46 15.06
N PRO A 91 8.95 -24.73 14.06
CA PRO A 91 9.45 -23.39 14.28
C PRO A 91 8.31 -22.43 14.68
N CYS A 92 8.47 -21.74 15.81
CA CYS A 92 7.50 -20.79 16.33
C CYS A 92 8.21 -19.50 16.73
N LEU A 93 7.70 -18.33 16.30
CA LEU A 93 8.34 -17.04 16.56
C LEU A 93 7.31 -15.93 16.83
N SER A 94 7.53 -15.21 17.95
CA SER A 94 6.87 -13.96 18.23
C SER A 94 7.43 -12.82 17.36
N ILE A 95 6.58 -12.16 16.61
CA ILE A 95 7.00 -11.00 15.79
C ILE A 95 7.12 -9.73 16.64
N LEU A 96 6.24 -9.55 17.62
CA LEU A 96 6.27 -8.37 18.51
C LEU A 96 7.17 -8.53 19.71
N GLY A 97 7.39 -9.74 20.22
CA GLY A 97 8.13 -10.01 21.45
C GLY A 97 9.50 -9.34 21.51
N PRO A 98 10.40 -9.55 20.54
CA PRO A 98 11.73 -8.92 20.54
C PRO A 98 11.67 -7.38 20.52
N VAL A 99 10.71 -6.81 19.80
CA VAL A 99 10.52 -5.34 19.71
C VAL A 99 10.02 -4.79 21.05
N LEU A 100 9.02 -5.44 21.66
CA LEU A 100 8.49 -5.05 22.96
C LEU A 100 9.58 -5.13 24.05
N GLN A 101 10.40 -6.18 24.04
CA GLN A 101 11.50 -6.36 24.97
C GLN A 101 12.56 -5.26 24.82
N LEU A 102 12.91 -4.88 23.58
CA LEU A 102 13.83 -3.78 23.30
C LEU A 102 13.26 -2.45 23.82
N LEU A 103 12.00 -2.16 23.55
CA LEU A 103 11.34 -0.93 24.01
C LEU A 103 11.23 -0.89 25.53
N HIS A 104 10.87 -2.00 26.18
CA HIS A 104 10.82 -2.10 27.64
C HIS A 104 12.20 -1.81 28.26
N SER A 105 13.25 -2.40 27.72
CA SER A 105 14.63 -2.19 28.21
C SER A 105 15.11 -0.75 28.05
N TYR A 106 14.70 -0.06 26.97
CA TYR A 106 15.09 1.32 26.69
C TYR A 106 14.26 2.36 27.45
N LEU A 107 12.94 2.14 27.51
CA LEU A 107 12.00 3.09 28.13
C LEU A 107 11.87 2.94 29.65
N GLY A 108 12.21 1.78 30.20
CA GLY A 108 12.06 1.47 31.63
C GLY A 108 10.61 1.46 32.13
N THR A 109 9.64 1.30 31.23
CA THR A 109 8.20 1.29 31.54
C THR A 109 7.59 -0.05 31.22
N GLU A 110 6.55 -0.44 31.98
CA GLU A 110 5.81 -1.67 31.74
C GLU A 110 4.97 -1.59 30.45
N THR A 111 4.80 -2.73 29.82
CA THR A 111 3.91 -2.86 28.66
C THR A 111 2.45 -2.92 29.12
N SER A 112 1.55 -2.27 28.40
CA SER A 112 0.11 -2.23 28.76
C SER A 112 -0.65 -3.52 28.42
N HIS A 113 -0.02 -4.45 27.69
CA HIS A 113 -0.61 -5.69 27.14
C HIS A 113 -1.99 -5.50 26.47
N ARG A 114 -2.30 -4.27 26.01
CA ARG A 114 -3.59 -3.93 25.42
C ARG A 114 -3.65 -4.37 23.98
N VAL A 115 -4.43 -5.41 23.71
CA VAL A 115 -4.66 -5.91 22.35
C VAL A 115 -5.29 -4.83 21.47
N GLY A 116 -4.72 -4.65 20.26
CA GLY A 116 -5.23 -3.68 19.28
C GLY A 116 -5.03 -2.22 19.67
N ALA A 117 -4.09 -1.90 20.58
CA ALA A 117 -3.83 -0.54 21.01
C ALA A 117 -3.53 0.45 19.87
N GLN A 118 -3.02 -0.05 18.73
CA GLN A 118 -2.79 0.74 17.52
C GLN A 118 -4.08 1.15 16.78
N HIS A 119 -5.22 0.52 17.08
CA HIS A 119 -6.51 0.77 16.42
C HIS A 119 -7.47 1.63 17.26
N VAL A 120 -6.93 2.44 18.15
CA VAL A 120 -7.76 3.36 18.94
C VAL A 120 -8.40 4.39 18.01
N LEU A 121 -9.71 4.64 18.18
CA LEU A 121 -10.43 5.73 17.51
C LEU A 121 -9.94 7.08 18.09
N ASN A 122 -8.82 7.54 17.59
CA ASN A 122 -8.17 8.80 17.96
C ASN A 122 -8.29 9.82 16.82
N ALA A 123 -7.73 11.01 17.03
CA ALA A 123 -7.70 12.07 16.04
C ALA A 123 -7.10 11.62 14.69
N ASP A 124 -6.11 10.72 14.70
CA ASP A 124 -5.48 10.20 13.47
C ASP A 124 -6.42 9.28 12.69
N TYR A 125 -7.29 8.53 13.37
CA TYR A 125 -8.33 7.74 12.72
C TYR A 125 -9.30 8.66 11.97
N PHE A 126 -9.85 9.69 12.65
CA PHE A 126 -10.79 10.61 12.01
C PHE A 126 -10.14 11.39 10.88
N LYS A 127 -8.87 11.79 11.03
CA LYS A 127 -8.09 12.42 9.97
C LYS A 127 -7.96 11.53 8.72
N ARG A 128 -7.76 10.22 8.91
CA ARG A 128 -7.72 9.27 7.78
C ARG A 128 -9.07 9.13 7.08
N ILE A 129 -10.16 9.05 7.85
CA ILE A 129 -11.52 8.98 7.29
C ILE A 129 -11.85 10.26 6.51
N ASP A 130 -11.52 11.44 7.05
CA ASP A 130 -11.72 12.72 6.38
C ASP A 130 -10.90 12.80 5.08
N ALA A 131 -9.64 12.39 5.10
CA ALA A 131 -8.79 12.34 3.92
C ALA A 131 -9.32 11.35 2.86
N LEU A 132 -9.85 10.19 3.25
CA LEU A 132 -10.46 9.22 2.33
C LEU A 132 -11.71 9.81 1.67
N ASN A 133 -12.62 10.38 2.45
CA ASN A 133 -13.82 11.02 1.93
C ASN A 133 -13.47 12.15 0.95
N TYR A 134 -12.53 13.02 1.35
CA TYR A 134 -12.04 14.08 0.49
C TYR A 134 -11.50 13.53 -0.83
N THR A 135 -10.62 12.54 -0.77
CA THR A 135 -9.95 11.96 -1.94
C THR A 135 -10.92 11.28 -2.89
N MET A 136 -11.95 10.61 -2.38
CA MET A 136 -13.00 9.99 -3.20
C MET A 136 -13.84 11.04 -3.95
N LEU A 137 -14.12 12.19 -3.32
CA LEU A 137 -14.84 13.29 -3.95
C LEU A 137 -14.03 14.00 -5.03
N HIS A 138 -12.70 14.08 -4.86
CA HIS A 138 -11.78 14.80 -5.75
C HIS A 138 -10.98 13.86 -6.66
N ASP A 139 -11.56 12.70 -7.02
CA ASP A 139 -10.95 11.77 -7.97
C ASP A 139 -11.35 12.12 -9.41
N ASP A 140 -10.47 11.80 -10.34
CA ASP A 140 -10.64 11.94 -11.79
C ASP A 140 -11.10 13.32 -12.27
N GLY A 141 -10.61 14.38 -11.63
CA GLY A 141 -10.87 15.77 -11.98
C GLY A 141 -12.22 16.30 -11.51
N GLN A 142 -12.90 15.60 -10.61
CA GLN A 142 -14.15 16.09 -10.03
C GLN A 142 -13.87 17.14 -8.93
N HIS A 143 -14.86 17.99 -8.67
CA HIS A 143 -14.86 19.02 -7.60
C HIS A 143 -13.58 19.88 -7.57
N LEU A 144 -13.13 20.38 -8.72
CA LEU A 144 -11.91 21.21 -8.82
C LEU A 144 -11.93 22.47 -7.93
N GLU A 145 -13.10 22.94 -7.52
CA GLU A 145 -13.29 24.05 -6.60
C GLU A 145 -12.76 23.80 -5.19
N GLY A 146 -12.75 22.54 -4.75
CA GLY A 146 -12.28 22.14 -3.44
C GLY A 146 -10.79 21.79 -3.37
N LEU A 147 -10.06 21.83 -4.49
CA LEU A 147 -8.66 21.37 -4.54
C LEU A 147 -7.70 22.20 -3.66
N GLU A 148 -8.06 23.44 -3.32
CA GLU A 148 -7.24 24.27 -2.43
C GLU A 148 -7.13 23.70 -1.01
N GLU A 149 -8.06 22.85 -0.60
CA GLU A 149 -8.06 22.15 0.70
C GLU A 149 -7.22 20.86 0.70
N ALA A 150 -6.68 20.46 -0.45
CA ALA A 150 -5.83 19.29 -0.54
C ALA A 150 -4.47 19.53 0.12
N ASP A 151 -3.87 18.48 0.66
CA ASP A 151 -2.43 18.48 0.96
C ASP A 151 -1.61 18.25 -0.32
N VAL A 152 -2.13 17.39 -1.22
CA VAL A 152 -1.47 16.98 -2.46
C VAL A 152 -2.47 16.96 -3.61
N VAL A 153 -2.06 17.38 -4.80
CA VAL A 153 -2.80 17.18 -6.05
C VAL A 153 -1.92 16.38 -7.01
N LEU A 154 -2.36 15.17 -7.35
CA LEU A 154 -1.70 14.33 -8.34
C LEU A 154 -2.22 14.67 -9.72
N ILE A 155 -1.31 14.96 -10.64
CA ILE A 155 -1.63 15.19 -12.05
C ILE A 155 -0.89 14.21 -12.95
N GLY A 156 -1.42 13.94 -14.11
CA GLY A 156 -0.75 13.06 -15.10
C GLY A 156 -1.73 12.43 -16.08
N VAL A 157 -1.19 11.86 -17.14
CA VAL A 157 -1.99 11.17 -18.15
C VAL A 157 -2.68 9.93 -17.59
N SER A 158 -3.67 9.41 -18.31
CA SER A 158 -4.38 8.19 -17.91
C SER A 158 -3.40 7.01 -17.74
N ARG A 159 -3.61 6.21 -16.69
CA ARG A 159 -2.82 4.99 -16.36
C ARG A 159 -1.44 5.23 -15.76
N THR A 160 -1.24 6.34 -15.08
CA THR A 160 -0.05 6.62 -14.26
C THR A 160 -0.27 6.35 -12.77
N SER A 161 -1.21 5.47 -12.40
CA SER A 161 -1.50 5.04 -11.02
C SER A 161 -1.94 6.17 -10.06
N LYS A 162 -2.50 7.28 -10.58
CA LYS A 162 -2.95 8.41 -9.74
C LYS A 162 -3.98 7.98 -8.69
N THR A 163 -5.11 7.43 -9.10
CA THR A 163 -6.19 6.99 -8.19
C THR A 163 -5.72 6.01 -7.10
N PRO A 164 -5.03 4.90 -7.38
CA PRO A 164 -4.56 4.03 -6.31
C PRO A 164 -3.53 4.70 -5.40
N THR A 165 -2.68 5.60 -5.93
CA THR A 165 -1.73 6.37 -5.11
C THR A 165 -2.45 7.38 -4.22
N SER A 166 -3.49 8.07 -4.71
CA SER A 166 -4.27 9.02 -3.91
C SER A 166 -4.99 8.34 -2.74
N ILE A 167 -5.59 7.17 -2.99
CA ILE A 167 -6.22 6.35 -1.93
C ILE A 167 -5.18 5.89 -0.90
N TYR A 168 -3.99 5.47 -1.34
CA TYR A 168 -2.92 5.05 -0.44
C TYR A 168 -2.43 6.21 0.45
N LEU A 169 -2.31 7.43 -0.09
CA LEU A 169 -1.98 8.65 0.65
C LEU A 169 -3.09 9.02 1.65
N ALA A 170 -4.36 8.91 1.23
CA ALA A 170 -5.51 9.18 2.07
C ALA A 170 -5.57 8.26 3.30
N ASN A 171 -5.23 6.97 3.15
CA ASN A 171 -5.07 6.03 4.27
C ASN A 171 -3.98 6.43 5.28
N ARG A 172 -3.12 7.39 4.93
CA ARG A 172 -2.13 8.03 5.81
C ARG A 172 -2.56 9.42 6.30
N GLY A 173 -3.83 9.78 6.08
CA GLY A 173 -4.41 11.05 6.49
C GLY A 173 -3.98 12.24 5.64
N VAL A 174 -3.60 12.03 4.38
CA VAL A 174 -3.21 13.06 3.42
C VAL A 174 -4.34 13.27 2.43
N LYS A 175 -5.00 14.43 2.47
CA LYS A 175 -6.04 14.83 1.52
C LYS A 175 -5.44 14.96 0.12
N THR A 176 -5.88 14.12 -0.82
CA THR A 176 -5.27 14.05 -2.14
C THR A 176 -6.30 14.22 -3.25
N GLY A 177 -6.14 15.25 -4.08
CA GLY A 177 -6.90 15.39 -5.32
C GLY A 177 -6.21 14.67 -6.48
N ASN A 178 -6.98 14.19 -7.45
CA ASN A 178 -6.49 13.52 -8.64
C ASN A 178 -7.04 14.19 -9.89
N VAL A 179 -6.17 14.79 -10.70
CA VAL A 179 -6.56 15.51 -11.93
C VAL A 179 -5.92 14.85 -13.15
N PRO A 180 -6.72 14.28 -14.05
CA PRO A 180 -6.20 13.71 -15.30
C PRO A 180 -5.78 14.83 -16.25
N LEU A 181 -4.67 14.63 -16.94
CA LEU A 181 -4.22 15.48 -18.03
C LEU A 181 -4.73 14.91 -19.35
N VAL A 182 -5.48 15.72 -20.09
CA VAL A 182 -5.99 15.38 -21.42
C VAL A 182 -5.26 16.25 -22.46
N PRO A 183 -4.60 15.65 -23.44
CA PRO A 183 -3.92 16.40 -24.48
C PRO A 183 -4.85 17.35 -25.22
N GLY A 184 -4.38 18.56 -25.50
CA GLY A 184 -5.15 19.57 -26.21
C GLY A 184 -6.15 20.37 -25.36
N MET A 185 -6.54 19.90 -24.18
CA MET A 185 -7.48 20.63 -23.31
C MET A 185 -6.78 21.53 -22.28
N GLY A 186 -5.45 21.38 -22.10
CA GLY A 186 -4.71 22.10 -21.06
C GLY A 186 -5.12 21.67 -19.64
N VAL A 187 -4.62 22.38 -18.64
CA VAL A 187 -5.04 22.24 -17.26
C VAL A 187 -5.97 23.39 -16.92
N SER A 188 -6.97 23.11 -16.10
CA SER A 188 -7.85 24.18 -15.60
C SER A 188 -7.00 25.27 -14.91
N ARG A 189 -7.31 26.54 -15.17
CA ARG A 189 -6.67 27.69 -14.48
C ARG A 189 -6.74 27.56 -12.95
N ARG A 190 -7.74 26.83 -12.44
CA ARG A 190 -7.84 26.55 -11.00
C ARG A 190 -6.66 25.72 -10.50
N VAL A 191 -6.27 24.69 -11.25
CA VAL A 191 -5.12 23.83 -10.89
C VAL A 191 -3.80 24.60 -11.07
N GLU A 192 -3.70 25.45 -12.08
CA GLU A 192 -2.51 26.29 -12.30
C GLU A 192 -2.28 27.31 -11.17
N ASN A 193 -3.36 27.78 -10.55
CA ASN A 193 -3.32 28.82 -9.52
C ASN A 193 -3.36 28.27 -8.09
N LEU A 194 -3.26 26.95 -7.88
CA LEU A 194 -3.21 26.36 -6.55
C LEU A 194 -2.00 26.87 -5.77
N ALA A 195 -2.22 27.44 -4.60
CA ALA A 195 -1.19 27.97 -3.73
C ALA A 195 -0.80 27.02 -2.60
N HIS A 196 -1.77 26.41 -1.93
CA HIS A 196 -1.53 25.56 -0.77
C HIS A 196 -1.13 24.12 -1.12
N PRO A 197 -1.80 23.38 -2.02
CA PRO A 197 -1.47 21.99 -2.29
C PRO A 197 -0.10 21.81 -2.92
N LEU A 198 0.56 20.71 -2.58
CA LEU A 198 1.70 20.23 -3.35
C LEU A 198 1.17 19.57 -4.65
N VAL A 199 1.40 20.19 -5.80
CA VAL A 199 1.07 19.58 -7.08
C VAL A 199 2.22 18.66 -7.52
N VAL A 200 1.94 17.39 -7.83
CA VAL A 200 2.93 16.37 -8.24
C VAL A 200 2.50 15.71 -9.55
N GLY A 201 3.38 15.77 -10.55
CA GLY A 201 3.20 15.08 -11.81
C GLY A 201 3.58 13.60 -11.72
N LEU A 202 2.69 12.69 -12.14
CA LEU A 202 3.02 11.28 -12.31
C LEU A 202 3.10 10.94 -13.79
N TYR A 203 4.22 10.34 -14.22
CA TYR A 203 4.40 9.88 -15.60
C TYR A 203 5.01 8.49 -15.63
N ALA A 204 4.77 7.76 -16.74
CA ALA A 204 5.41 6.49 -17.01
C ALA A 204 5.91 6.48 -18.45
N SER A 205 6.73 5.49 -18.82
CA SER A 205 7.15 5.32 -20.20
C SER A 205 5.95 5.06 -21.12
N PRO A 206 5.97 5.54 -22.37
CA PRO A 206 4.88 5.29 -23.32
C PRO A 206 4.56 3.80 -23.49
N GLU A 207 5.57 2.96 -23.54
CA GLU A 207 5.44 1.50 -23.66
C GLU A 207 4.63 0.92 -22.48
N ARG A 208 4.95 1.37 -21.27
CA ARG A 208 4.26 0.91 -20.06
C ARG A 208 2.79 1.33 -20.04
N ILE A 209 2.50 2.56 -20.45
CA ILE A 209 1.12 3.08 -20.54
C ILE A 209 0.33 2.31 -21.57
N VAL A 210 0.88 2.10 -22.77
CA VAL A 210 0.25 1.31 -23.84
C VAL A 210 -0.08 -0.10 -23.34
N GLN A 211 0.86 -0.78 -22.70
CA GLN A 211 0.65 -2.12 -22.14
C GLN A 211 -0.52 -2.15 -21.14
N ILE A 212 -0.58 -1.18 -20.24
CA ILE A 212 -1.65 -1.10 -19.21
C ILE A 212 -3.00 -0.80 -19.88
N ARG A 213 -3.02 0.11 -20.87
CA ARG A 213 -4.25 0.45 -21.61
C ARG A 213 -4.77 -0.74 -22.39
N GLN A 214 -3.91 -1.50 -23.07
CA GLN A 214 -4.27 -2.74 -23.78
C GLN A 214 -4.87 -3.78 -22.84
N ASN A 215 -4.22 -4.05 -21.70
CA ASN A 215 -4.72 -5.00 -20.71
C ASN A 215 -6.11 -4.63 -20.19
N ARG A 216 -6.40 -3.33 -20.04
CA ARG A 216 -7.74 -2.87 -19.63
C ARG A 216 -8.79 -3.09 -20.71
N LEU A 217 -8.49 -2.79 -21.97
CA LEU A 217 -9.41 -3.03 -23.08
C LEU A 217 -9.78 -4.50 -23.20
N LEU A 218 -8.79 -5.40 -23.05
CA LEU A 218 -9.01 -6.84 -23.01
C LEU A 218 -9.93 -7.27 -21.86
N GLY A 219 -9.76 -6.68 -20.66
CA GLY A 219 -10.59 -6.98 -19.48
C GLY A 219 -12.04 -6.47 -19.61
N LEU A 220 -12.27 -5.41 -20.35
CA LEU A 220 -13.60 -4.80 -20.52
C LEU A 220 -14.39 -5.38 -21.71
N LYS A 221 -13.81 -6.30 -22.50
CA LYS A 221 -14.40 -6.79 -23.79
C LYS A 221 -14.84 -5.63 -24.71
N ALA A 222 -14.22 -4.47 -24.59
CA ALA A 222 -14.52 -3.29 -25.38
C ALA A 222 -14.00 -3.49 -26.80
N HIS A 223 -14.85 -3.23 -27.79
CA HIS A 223 -14.51 -3.29 -29.21
C HIS A 223 -13.52 -2.17 -29.60
N HIS A 224 -12.76 -2.43 -30.66
CA HIS A 224 -11.60 -1.73 -31.20
C HIS A 224 -11.80 -0.29 -31.73
N ASP A 225 -12.66 0.54 -31.14
CA ASP A 225 -12.90 1.90 -31.66
C ASP A 225 -11.93 2.99 -31.14
N ASP A 226 -10.92 2.62 -30.33
CA ASP A 226 -9.96 3.59 -29.75
C ASP A 226 -8.50 3.27 -30.11
N ASP A 227 -8.19 3.15 -31.41
CA ASP A 227 -6.82 2.95 -31.87
C ASP A 227 -5.87 4.07 -31.39
N GLN A 228 -6.38 5.30 -31.25
CA GLN A 228 -5.61 6.44 -30.78
C GLN A 228 -5.24 6.32 -29.28
N TYR A 229 -6.07 5.68 -28.46
CA TYR A 229 -5.85 5.50 -27.02
C TYR A 229 -4.66 4.58 -26.70
N ILE A 230 -4.35 3.66 -27.57
CA ILE A 230 -3.24 2.71 -27.47
C ILE A 230 -2.10 2.99 -28.48
N ASP A 231 -2.25 4.02 -29.34
CA ASP A 231 -1.19 4.39 -30.28
C ASP A 231 0.03 4.90 -29.53
N ARG A 232 1.17 4.26 -29.76
CA ARG A 232 2.43 4.59 -29.07
C ARG A 232 2.89 6.02 -29.28
N LYS A 233 2.66 6.58 -30.48
CA LYS A 233 3.07 7.94 -30.82
C LYS A 233 2.20 8.93 -30.06
N SER A 234 0.90 8.75 -30.08
CA SER A 234 -0.06 9.57 -29.34
C SER A 234 0.24 9.54 -27.82
N VAL A 235 0.48 8.36 -27.27
CA VAL A 235 0.85 8.22 -25.85
C VAL A 235 2.19 8.90 -25.53
N ALA A 236 3.17 8.85 -26.43
CA ALA A 236 4.44 9.54 -26.23
C ALA A 236 4.25 11.07 -26.23
N GLU A 237 3.39 11.60 -27.10
CA GLU A 237 3.01 13.02 -27.13
C GLU A 237 2.29 13.43 -25.84
N GLU A 238 1.36 12.61 -25.33
CA GLU A 238 0.69 12.84 -24.03
C GLU A 238 1.70 12.94 -22.87
N VAL A 239 2.64 12.01 -22.79
CA VAL A 239 3.66 11.98 -21.73
C VAL A 239 4.58 13.19 -21.84
N ALA A 240 5.03 13.53 -23.06
CA ALA A 240 5.86 14.70 -23.31
C ALA A 240 5.14 16.00 -22.91
N PHE A 241 3.85 16.12 -23.24
CA PHE A 241 3.01 17.25 -22.84
C PHE A 241 2.92 17.36 -21.31
N SER A 242 2.61 16.27 -20.62
CA SER A 242 2.51 16.22 -19.16
C SER A 242 3.81 16.69 -18.48
N ARG A 243 4.95 16.16 -18.92
CA ARG A 243 6.27 16.54 -18.39
C ARG A 243 6.59 18.01 -18.64
N LYS A 244 6.30 18.52 -19.84
CA LYS A 244 6.53 19.91 -20.22
C LYS A 244 5.68 20.87 -19.38
N LEU A 245 4.42 20.48 -19.09
CA LEU A 245 3.54 21.21 -18.22
C LEU A 245 4.10 21.30 -16.79
N CYS A 246 4.49 20.18 -16.22
CA CYS A 246 5.08 20.15 -14.87
C CYS A 246 6.35 21.02 -14.80
N ALA A 247 7.22 20.93 -15.80
CA ALA A 247 8.43 21.77 -15.87
C ALA A 247 8.12 23.26 -15.93
N ARG A 248 7.08 23.67 -16.69
CA ARG A 248 6.63 25.06 -16.80
C ARG A 248 6.19 25.65 -15.45
N HIS A 249 5.49 24.84 -14.64
CA HIS A 249 4.96 25.27 -13.34
C HIS A 249 5.87 24.93 -12.17
N ASN A 250 7.09 24.43 -12.41
CA ASN A 250 8.01 23.95 -11.38
C ASN A 250 7.39 22.88 -10.46
N TRP A 251 6.43 22.11 -10.97
CA TRP A 251 5.84 20.99 -10.22
C TRP A 251 6.77 19.79 -10.26
N PRO A 252 7.10 19.19 -9.11
CA PRO A 252 7.90 17.97 -9.10
C PRO A 252 7.21 16.85 -9.85
N SER A 253 8.00 16.00 -10.51
CA SER A 253 7.50 14.89 -11.31
C SER A 253 8.14 13.57 -10.90
N ILE A 254 7.35 12.51 -10.81
CA ILE A 254 7.77 11.17 -10.40
C ILE A 254 7.57 10.21 -11.57
N ASP A 255 8.63 9.47 -11.93
CA ASP A 255 8.55 8.36 -12.86
C ASP A 255 8.01 7.11 -12.16
N VAL A 256 6.84 6.65 -12.58
CA VAL A 256 6.17 5.46 -12.01
C VAL A 256 6.30 4.21 -12.89
N THR A 257 7.14 4.22 -13.91
CA THR A 257 7.29 3.12 -14.88
C THR A 257 7.53 1.78 -14.21
N ARG A 258 8.39 1.76 -13.19
CA ARG A 258 8.80 0.54 -12.45
C ARG A 258 8.56 0.64 -10.95
N ARG A 259 7.79 1.63 -10.49
CA ARG A 259 7.49 1.81 -9.08
C ARG A 259 6.17 1.16 -8.71
N SER A 260 6.11 0.62 -7.50
CA SER A 260 4.87 0.25 -6.85
C SER A 260 4.07 1.49 -6.42
N ILE A 261 2.82 1.29 -6.04
CA ILE A 261 1.96 2.35 -5.49
C ILE A 261 2.58 2.90 -4.20
N GLU A 262 3.08 2.01 -3.36
CA GLU A 262 3.72 2.31 -2.06
C GLU A 262 4.98 3.16 -2.23
N GLU A 263 5.85 2.79 -3.18
CA GLU A 263 7.07 3.54 -3.50
C GLU A 263 6.75 4.92 -4.07
N THR A 264 5.72 5.00 -4.91
CA THR A 264 5.23 6.27 -5.46
C THR A 264 4.69 7.17 -4.35
N ALA A 265 3.85 6.62 -3.47
CA ALA A 265 3.30 7.36 -2.33
C ALA A 265 4.40 7.80 -1.35
N ALA A 266 5.39 6.95 -1.09
CA ALA A 266 6.54 7.32 -0.25
C ALA A 266 7.32 8.50 -0.84
N ALA A 267 7.55 8.52 -2.16
CA ALA A 267 8.19 9.65 -2.84
C ALA A 267 7.35 10.95 -2.71
N VAL A 268 6.02 10.86 -2.87
CA VAL A 268 5.12 12.01 -2.68
C VAL A 268 5.17 12.52 -1.24
N LEU A 269 5.15 11.63 -0.24
CA LEU A 269 5.24 12.00 1.17
C LEU A 269 6.56 12.70 1.50
N SER A 270 7.67 12.27 0.89
CA SER A 270 8.97 12.93 1.04
C SER A 270 8.94 14.36 0.51
N LEU A 271 8.39 14.56 -0.69
CA LEU A 271 8.21 15.90 -1.29
C LEU A 271 7.30 16.80 -0.43
N LEU A 272 6.21 16.24 0.12
CA LEU A 272 5.31 16.98 1.01
C LEU A 272 6.02 17.39 2.31
N ALA A 273 6.82 16.50 2.88
CA ALA A 273 7.60 16.79 4.09
C ALA A 273 8.69 17.85 3.84
N GLU A 274 9.33 17.83 2.67
CA GLU A 274 10.30 18.86 2.26
C GLU A 274 9.64 20.23 2.12
N ARG A 275 8.48 20.28 1.43
CA ARG A 275 7.71 21.53 1.28
C ARG A 275 7.27 22.11 2.63
N ARG A 276 6.84 21.27 3.59
CA ARG A 276 6.45 21.70 4.93
C ARG A 276 7.62 22.24 5.75
N ARG A 277 8.84 21.76 5.49
CA ARG A 277 10.07 22.28 6.12
C ARG A 277 10.56 23.59 5.50
N HIS A 278 10.30 23.77 4.21
CA HIS A 278 10.70 24.96 3.44
C HIS A 278 9.47 25.53 2.72
N PRO A 279 8.52 26.16 3.48
CA PRO A 279 7.39 26.80 2.83
C PRO A 279 7.92 27.87 1.86
N ALA A 280 7.42 27.84 0.62
CA ALA A 280 7.74 28.90 -0.34
C ALA A 280 7.30 30.24 0.26
N ALA A 281 8.25 31.19 0.28
CA ALA A 281 8.04 32.53 0.80
C ALA A 281 7.04 33.30 -0.07
#